data_7658ee792c463052cc22d14172ed91cf
#
_entry.id   7658ee792c463052cc22d14172ed91cf
#
_cell.length_a   1.000
_cell.length_b   1.000
_cell.length_c   1.000
_cell.angle_alpha   90.00
_cell.angle_beta   90.00
_cell.angle_gamma   90.00
#
_symmetry.space_group_name_H-M   'P 1'
#
loop_
_entity.id
_entity.type
_entity.pdbx_description
1 polymer ?
#
loop_
_entity_poly.entity_id
_entity_poly.type
_entity_poly.pdbx_seq_one_letter_code
_entity_poly.pdbx_strand_id
1 'polypeptide(L)'
;MEPSFFERVYRVVQQIPRGKVASYGQIAAMLGHPQAARTVGWALNALTAERAAQVPWQRVINSAGRISISRADLSADIQRALLEDEGVEFDEREHVDMRRFGWAGMDWDEVEALWEGSE
;
A
#
# COMPACT_ATOMS: atom_id res chain seq x y z
N MET A 1 0.60 13.11 20.57
CA MET A 1 0.91 13.69 19.23
C MET A 1 0.44 12.77 18.14
N GLU A 2 -0.29 13.29 17.17
CA GLU A 2 -0.74 12.46 16.05
C GLU A 2 0.43 12.16 15.11
N PRO A 3 0.46 10.99 14.51
CA PRO A 3 1.49 10.66 13.54
C PRO A 3 1.37 11.53 12.28
N SER A 4 2.50 11.74 11.60
CA SER A 4 2.53 12.45 10.33
C SER A 4 1.68 11.70 9.28
N PHE A 5 1.37 12.37 8.18
CA PHE A 5 0.62 11.71 7.09
C PHE A 5 1.39 10.49 6.56
N PHE A 6 2.71 10.61 6.38
CA PHE A 6 3.52 9.48 5.92
C PHE A 6 3.45 8.30 6.91
N GLU A 7 3.56 8.58 8.21
CA GLU A 7 3.46 7.52 9.21
C GLU A 7 2.08 6.87 9.21
N ARG A 8 1.03 7.66 8.99
CA ARG A 8 -0.33 7.11 8.85
C ARG A 8 -0.45 6.19 7.63
N VAL A 9 0.17 6.58 6.50
CA VAL A 9 0.22 5.73 5.30
C VAL A 9 0.86 4.39 5.65
N TYR A 10 2.01 4.42 6.32
CA TYR A 10 2.72 3.19 6.67
C TYR A 10 1.89 2.28 7.57
N ARG A 11 1.22 2.85 8.56
CA ARG A 11 0.38 2.05 9.48
C ARG A 11 -0.82 1.42 8.78
N VAL A 12 -1.44 2.12 7.85
CA VAL A 12 -2.54 1.55 7.05
C VAL A 12 -2.02 0.45 6.13
N VAL A 13 -0.90 0.69 5.46
CA VAL A 13 -0.31 -0.30 4.55
C VAL A 13 0.06 -1.59 5.31
N GLN A 14 0.51 -1.46 6.55
CA GLN A 14 0.82 -2.62 7.39
C GLN A 14 -0.41 -3.50 7.67
N GLN A 15 -1.61 -2.99 7.47
CA GLN A 15 -2.85 -3.75 7.69
C GLN A 15 -3.28 -4.55 6.48
N ILE A 16 -2.69 -4.31 5.30
CA ILE A 16 -3.03 -5.07 4.11
C ILE A 16 -2.56 -6.52 4.29
N PRO A 17 -3.48 -7.50 4.24
CA PRO A 17 -3.10 -8.89 4.46
C PRO A 17 -2.21 -9.43 3.34
N ARG A 18 -1.41 -10.42 3.67
CA ARG A 18 -0.64 -11.17 2.69
C ARG A 18 -1.58 -11.73 1.60
N GLY A 19 -1.22 -11.56 0.35
CA GLY A 19 -2.02 -12.04 -0.77
C GLY A 19 -3.11 -11.08 -1.23
N LYS A 20 -3.14 -9.86 -0.63
CA LYS A 20 -4.07 -8.81 -1.03
C LYS A 20 -3.31 -7.56 -1.45
N VAL A 21 -3.97 -6.74 -2.26
CA VAL A 21 -3.39 -5.47 -2.72
C VAL A 21 -4.41 -4.33 -2.53
N ALA A 22 -3.87 -3.12 -2.40
CA ALA A 22 -4.67 -1.90 -2.34
C ALA A 22 -4.11 -0.91 -3.35
N SER A 23 -4.95 0.02 -3.81
CA SER A 23 -4.47 1.10 -4.66
C SER A 23 -4.03 2.30 -3.82
N TYR A 24 -3.18 3.14 -4.40
CA TYR A 24 -2.77 4.40 -3.77
C TYR A 24 -3.99 5.25 -3.41
N GLY A 25 -5.00 5.30 -4.29
CA GLY A 25 -6.23 6.03 -4.03
C GLY A 25 -7.06 5.45 -2.90
N GLN A 26 -7.09 4.14 -2.76
CA GLN A 26 -7.79 3.48 -1.66
C GLN A 26 -7.16 3.84 -0.31
N ILE A 27 -5.83 3.82 -0.22
CA ILE A 27 -5.12 4.22 0.99
C ILE A 27 -5.42 5.68 1.33
N ALA A 28 -5.34 6.56 0.31
CA ALA A 28 -5.63 7.99 0.51
C ALA A 28 -7.06 8.21 1.01
N ALA A 29 -8.03 7.52 0.42
CA ALA A 29 -9.44 7.66 0.82
C ALA A 29 -9.67 7.19 2.25
N MET A 30 -9.03 6.09 2.67
CA MET A 30 -9.13 5.59 4.04
C MET A 30 -8.57 6.59 5.04
N LEU A 31 -7.60 7.40 4.63
CA LEU A 31 -7.01 8.44 5.49
C LEU A 31 -7.79 9.75 5.46
N GLY A 32 -8.93 9.77 4.76
CA GLY A 32 -9.77 10.96 4.67
C GLY A 32 -9.33 11.97 3.62
N HIS A 33 -8.38 11.60 2.75
CA HIS A 33 -7.82 12.49 1.72
C HIS A 33 -7.84 11.80 0.36
N PRO A 34 -9.02 11.57 -0.25
CA PRO A 34 -9.13 10.77 -1.48
C PRO A 34 -8.35 11.35 -2.67
N GLN A 35 -7.94 12.62 -2.60
CA GLN A 35 -7.16 13.27 -3.65
C GLN A 35 -5.65 13.14 -3.44
N ALA A 36 -5.23 12.48 -2.37
CA ALA A 36 -3.82 12.40 -1.96
C ALA A 36 -3.11 11.12 -2.42
N ALA A 37 -3.59 10.46 -3.48
CA ALA A 37 -2.96 9.23 -3.98
C ALA A 37 -1.49 9.44 -4.32
N ARG A 38 -1.14 10.58 -4.93
CA ARG A 38 0.24 10.92 -5.24
C ARG A 38 1.10 11.03 -3.98
N THR A 39 0.55 11.63 -2.93
CA THR A 39 1.26 11.77 -1.65
C THR A 39 1.48 10.41 -1.00
N VAL A 40 0.54 9.49 -1.14
CA VAL A 40 0.75 8.10 -0.71
C VAL A 40 1.94 7.49 -1.45
N GLY A 41 2.02 7.70 -2.75
CA GLY A 41 3.17 7.25 -3.56
C GLY A 41 4.48 7.85 -3.05
N TRP A 42 4.50 9.14 -2.72
CA TRP A 42 5.68 9.80 -2.15
C TRP A 42 6.08 9.18 -0.81
N ALA A 43 5.09 8.87 0.04
CA ALA A 43 5.37 8.23 1.33
C ALA A 43 6.06 6.88 1.15
N LEU A 44 5.59 6.07 0.21
CA LEU A 44 6.20 4.77 -0.06
C LEU A 44 7.58 4.92 -0.68
N ASN A 45 7.77 5.91 -1.55
CA ASN A 45 9.09 6.19 -2.13
C ASN A 45 10.08 6.74 -1.10
N ALA A 46 9.58 7.31 0.00
CA ALA A 46 10.43 7.86 1.06
C ALA A 46 10.86 6.81 2.10
N LEU A 47 10.35 5.57 1.99
CA LEU A 47 10.74 4.51 2.94
C LEU A 47 12.23 4.25 2.87
N THR A 48 12.87 4.22 4.04
CA THR A 48 14.24 3.74 4.14
C THR A 48 14.26 2.22 3.93
N ALA A 49 15.42 1.66 3.60
CA ALA A 49 15.54 0.20 3.45
C ALA A 49 15.10 -0.53 4.73
N GLU A 50 15.43 0.04 5.89
CA GLU A 50 15.06 -0.53 7.19
C GLU A 50 13.54 -0.54 7.38
N ARG A 51 12.86 0.58 7.09
CA ARG A 51 11.40 0.66 7.22
C ARG A 51 10.70 -0.18 6.16
N ALA A 52 11.26 -0.27 4.96
CA ALA A 52 10.69 -1.06 3.87
C ALA A 52 10.61 -2.55 4.24
N ALA A 53 11.49 -3.01 5.12
CA ALA A 53 11.42 -4.39 5.63
C ALA A 53 10.22 -4.61 6.54
N GLN A 54 9.64 -3.55 7.11
CA GLN A 54 8.53 -3.62 8.07
C GLN A 54 7.19 -3.21 7.46
N VAL A 55 7.21 -2.50 6.34
CA VAL A 55 6.01 -2.00 5.66
C VAL A 55 5.84 -2.77 4.35
N PRO A 56 4.75 -3.51 4.16
CA PRO A 56 4.57 -4.31 2.94
C PRO A 56 4.20 -3.42 1.74
N TRP A 57 5.13 -2.56 1.35
CA TRP A 57 4.97 -1.60 0.26
C TRP A 57 4.56 -2.28 -1.05
N GLN A 58 4.97 -3.54 -1.24
CA GLN A 58 4.64 -4.30 -2.45
C GLN A 58 3.13 -4.51 -2.64
N ARG A 59 2.35 -4.37 -1.56
CA ARG A 59 0.89 -4.58 -1.60
C ARG A 59 0.12 -3.33 -2.05
N VAL A 60 0.84 -2.28 -2.48
CA VAL A 60 0.20 -1.05 -3.00
C VAL A 60 0.54 -0.91 -4.48
N ILE A 61 -0.49 -0.87 -5.31
CA ILE A 61 -0.39 -0.76 -6.76
C ILE A 61 -1.31 0.35 -7.25
N ASN A 62 -1.33 0.64 -8.56
CA ASN A 62 -2.21 1.68 -9.05
C ASN A 62 -3.66 1.18 -9.18
N SER A 63 -4.60 2.10 -9.40
CA SER A 63 -6.03 1.77 -9.48
C SER A 63 -6.39 0.93 -10.69
N ALA A 64 -5.51 0.87 -11.70
CA ALA A 64 -5.70 -0.02 -12.85
C ALA A 64 -5.26 -1.45 -12.57
N GLY A 65 -4.74 -1.73 -11.37
CA GLY A 65 -4.26 -3.07 -11.01
C GLY A 65 -2.84 -3.36 -11.48
N ARG A 66 -2.03 -2.30 -11.75
CA ARG A 66 -0.67 -2.47 -12.26
C ARG A 66 0.36 -1.92 -11.27
N ILE A 67 1.55 -2.50 -11.34
CA ILE A 67 2.71 -2.00 -10.60
C ILE A 67 3.16 -0.68 -11.22
N SER A 68 3.44 0.32 -10.37
CA SER A 68 3.87 1.64 -10.83
C SER A 68 4.96 2.26 -9.96
N ILE A 69 5.68 1.43 -9.17
CA ILE A 69 6.78 1.92 -8.32
C ILE A 69 7.94 2.41 -9.20
N SER A 70 8.59 3.50 -8.78
CA SER A 70 9.65 4.13 -9.57
C SER A 70 10.98 4.25 -8.82
N ARG A 71 11.15 3.55 -7.70
CA ARG A 71 12.42 3.56 -6.95
C ARG A 71 13.41 2.58 -7.55
N ALA A 72 14.68 2.97 -7.54
CA ALA A 72 15.75 2.12 -8.04
C ALA A 72 16.00 0.88 -7.19
N ASP A 73 15.81 1.00 -5.85
CA ASP A 73 16.04 -0.09 -4.89
C ASP A 73 14.78 -0.92 -4.62
N LEU A 74 13.62 -0.45 -5.07
CA LEU A 74 12.35 -1.15 -4.96
C LEU A 74 11.76 -1.28 -6.37
N SER A 75 12.34 -2.16 -7.16
CA SER A 75 11.99 -2.27 -8.57
C SER A 75 10.63 -2.93 -8.78
N ALA A 76 10.07 -2.71 -9.97
CA ALA A 76 8.84 -3.38 -10.38
C ALA A 76 9.00 -4.91 -10.37
N ASP A 77 10.17 -5.41 -10.75
CA ASP A 77 10.43 -6.83 -10.78
C ASP A 77 10.46 -7.43 -9.37
N ILE A 78 11.06 -6.70 -8.42
CA ILE A 78 11.07 -7.12 -7.02
C ILE A 78 9.64 -7.12 -6.47
N GLN A 79 8.87 -6.08 -6.74
CA GLN A 79 7.49 -5.97 -6.27
C GLN A 79 6.65 -7.12 -6.81
N ARG A 80 6.76 -7.40 -8.09
CA ARG A 80 6.04 -8.51 -8.72
C ARG A 80 6.41 -9.86 -8.09
N ALA A 81 7.70 -10.10 -7.90
CA ALA A 81 8.16 -11.35 -7.31
C ALA A 81 7.62 -11.54 -5.90
N LEU A 82 7.62 -10.46 -5.09
CA LEU A 82 7.06 -10.52 -3.74
C LEU A 82 5.57 -10.81 -3.76
N LEU A 83 4.81 -10.18 -4.65
CA LEU A 83 3.37 -10.42 -4.76
C LEU A 83 3.06 -11.82 -5.25
N GLU A 84 3.81 -12.32 -6.23
CA GLU A 84 3.63 -13.69 -6.72
C GLU A 84 3.93 -14.72 -5.64
N ASP A 85 4.93 -14.45 -4.81
CA ASP A 85 5.24 -15.30 -3.66
C ASP A 85 4.08 -15.33 -2.64
N GLU A 86 3.28 -14.27 -2.58
CA GLU A 86 2.10 -14.21 -1.73
C GLU A 86 0.85 -14.85 -2.37
N GLY A 87 0.96 -15.31 -3.62
CA GLY A 87 -0.15 -15.92 -4.32
C GLY A 87 -0.95 -14.97 -5.22
N VAL A 88 -0.50 -13.70 -5.35
CA VAL A 88 -1.14 -12.74 -6.25
C VAL A 88 -0.79 -13.10 -7.69
N GLU A 89 -1.77 -13.11 -8.57
CA GLU A 89 -1.60 -13.48 -9.96
C GLU A 89 -1.69 -12.24 -10.87
N PHE A 90 -0.86 -12.23 -11.90
CA PHE A 90 -0.86 -11.19 -12.93
C PHE A 90 -1.32 -11.83 -14.24
N ASP A 91 -2.17 -11.13 -14.98
CA ASP A 91 -2.64 -11.61 -16.28
C ASP A 91 -1.61 -11.30 -17.38
N GLU A 92 -1.95 -11.63 -18.64
CA GLU A 92 -1.09 -11.42 -19.81
C GLU A 92 -0.69 -9.95 -20.01
N ARG A 93 -1.50 -9.03 -19.50
CA ARG A 93 -1.26 -7.57 -19.59
C ARG A 93 -0.63 -7.01 -18.33
N GLU A 94 -0.18 -7.91 -17.46
CA GLU A 94 0.45 -7.56 -16.19
C GLU A 94 -0.50 -6.82 -15.22
N HIS A 95 -1.79 -7.14 -15.29
CA HIS A 95 -2.79 -6.62 -14.36
C HIS A 95 -3.13 -7.65 -13.29
N VAL A 96 -3.39 -7.14 -12.10
CA VAL A 96 -3.95 -7.91 -11.00
C VAL A 96 -5.48 -7.78 -11.04
N ASP A 97 -6.18 -8.90 -10.87
CA ASP A 97 -7.64 -8.86 -10.76
C ASP A 97 -8.02 -8.31 -9.38
N MET A 98 -8.45 -7.05 -9.36
CA MET A 98 -8.79 -6.36 -8.12
C MET A 98 -10.05 -6.91 -7.45
N ARG A 99 -10.90 -7.63 -8.18
CA ARG A 99 -12.05 -8.29 -7.58
C ARG A 99 -11.62 -9.47 -6.72
N ARG A 100 -10.57 -10.16 -7.15
CA ARG A 100 -10.06 -11.36 -6.47
C ARG A 100 -9.03 -11.01 -5.40
N PHE A 101 -8.11 -10.11 -5.72
CA PHE A 101 -6.96 -9.81 -4.86
C PHE A 101 -7.05 -8.47 -4.14
N GLY A 102 -8.04 -7.64 -4.48
CA GLY A 102 -8.20 -6.34 -3.83
C GLY A 102 -8.56 -6.48 -2.35
N TRP A 103 -7.89 -5.68 -1.52
CA TRP A 103 -8.19 -5.61 -0.10
C TRP A 103 -9.50 -4.83 0.11
N ALA A 104 -10.36 -5.35 1.00
CA ALA A 104 -11.63 -4.68 1.29
C ALA A 104 -11.45 -3.35 2.02
N GLY A 105 -10.28 -3.14 2.63
CA GLY A 105 -10.03 -1.90 3.35
C GLY A 105 -10.46 -1.97 4.81
N MET A 106 -10.51 -0.79 5.43
CA MET A 106 -10.89 -0.61 6.85
C MET A 106 -11.92 0.49 6.93
N ASP A 107 -12.83 0.41 7.89
CA ASP A 107 -13.73 1.54 8.15
C ASP A 107 -13.02 2.63 8.97
N TRP A 108 -13.69 3.77 9.12
CA TRP A 108 -13.07 4.92 9.78
C TRP A 108 -12.66 4.62 11.23
N ASP A 109 -13.48 3.89 11.97
CA ASP A 109 -13.17 3.56 13.36
C ASP A 109 -11.95 2.66 13.46
N GLU A 110 -11.81 1.71 12.55
CA GLU A 110 -10.63 0.84 12.49
C GLU A 110 -9.37 1.64 12.15
N VAL A 111 -9.48 2.57 11.22
CA VAL A 111 -8.35 3.43 10.84
C VAL A 111 -7.92 4.29 12.02
N GLU A 112 -8.86 4.93 12.70
CA GLU A 112 -8.55 5.78 13.86
C GLU A 112 -7.87 4.99 14.98
N ALA A 113 -8.26 3.73 15.17
CA ALA A 113 -7.66 2.89 16.21
C ALA A 113 -6.17 2.65 16.00
N LEU A 114 -5.66 2.82 14.76
CA LEU A 114 -4.24 2.60 14.47
C LEU A 114 -3.32 3.61 15.17
N TRP A 115 -3.83 4.78 15.52
CA TRP A 115 -3.01 5.80 16.20
C TRP A 115 -3.54 6.22 17.56
N GLU A 116 -4.53 5.52 18.08
CA GLU A 116 -4.91 5.70 19.48
C GLU A 116 -3.75 5.22 20.37
N GLY A 117 -3.41 6.05 21.36
CA GLY A 117 -2.30 5.75 22.25
C GLY A 117 -0.92 6.11 21.68
N SER A 118 -0.85 6.74 20.52
CA SER A 118 0.39 7.16 19.86
C SER A 118 0.86 8.54 20.36
N GLU A 119 0.85 8.76 21.63
CA GLU A 119 1.20 10.05 22.21
C GLU A 119 2.67 10.14 22.61
#